data_da279d86d3696bc05e0de786397a28c5
#
_entry.id   da279d86d3696bc05e0de786397a28c5
#
_cell.length_a   1.000
_cell.length_b   1.000
_cell.length_c   1.000
_cell.angle_alpha   90.00
_cell.angle_beta   90.00
_cell.angle_gamma   90.00
#
_symmetry.space_group_name_H-M   'P 1'
#
loop_
_entity.id
_entity.type
_entity.pdbx_description
1 polymer ?
#
loop_
_entity_poly.entity_id
_entity_poly.type
_entity_poly.pdbx_seq_one_letter_code
_entity_poly.pdbx_strand_id
1 'polypeptide(L)'
;ATASRQIVNQYMPGDETSFTIIAFPRPGIGPDFEEIFKETIRINTLDYDTYQKIQQTLIDALDQAEYVRITGREGNETDLTVHLHTLNDPSRETNFENCVSDVNIPLGEVFTSPVLEGTKGLLHVKEVYVREYLFKDLRLEFEDGRGTEFSCGNFDSGKELVKQHRLKEPDKSKY
;
A
#
# COMPACT_ATOMS: atom_id res chain seq x y z
N ALA A 1 -10.10 -17.41 2.87
CA ALA A 1 -9.02 -16.59 3.44
C ALA A 1 -8.92 -16.74 4.97
N THR A 2 -10.03 -16.68 5.70
CA THR A 2 -10.05 -16.72 7.17
C THR A 2 -9.61 -18.07 7.76
N ALA A 3 -10.09 -19.20 7.19
CA ALA A 3 -9.73 -20.53 7.66
C ALA A 3 -8.25 -20.86 7.42
N SER A 4 -7.72 -20.50 6.25
CA SER A 4 -6.30 -20.66 5.94
C SER A 4 -5.41 -19.86 6.90
N ARG A 5 -5.78 -18.61 7.23
CA ARG A 5 -5.04 -17.78 8.16
C ARG A 5 -5.07 -18.33 9.59
N GLN A 6 -6.20 -18.89 10.01
CA GLN A 6 -6.31 -19.56 11.32
C GLN A 6 -5.38 -20.77 11.42
N ILE A 7 -5.30 -21.57 10.36
CA ILE A 7 -4.39 -22.72 10.30
C ILE A 7 -2.93 -22.24 10.35
N VAL A 8 -2.57 -21.26 9.54
CA VAL A 8 -1.20 -20.70 9.51
C VAL A 8 -0.81 -20.15 10.89
N ASN A 9 -1.66 -19.36 11.54
CA ASN A 9 -1.37 -18.81 12.87
C ASN A 9 -1.22 -19.89 13.96
N GLN A 10 -1.78 -21.05 13.76
CA GLN A 10 -1.65 -22.18 14.69
C GLN A 10 -0.24 -22.79 14.66
N TYR A 11 0.43 -22.76 13.50
CA TYR A 11 1.77 -23.31 13.30
C TYR A 11 2.87 -22.23 13.23
N MET A 12 2.49 -21.00 12.97
CA MET A 12 3.36 -19.83 12.87
C MET A 12 2.70 -18.66 13.61
N PRO A 13 2.75 -18.66 14.95
CA PRO A 13 2.21 -17.54 15.75
C PRO A 13 2.94 -16.23 15.42
N GLY A 14 2.20 -15.15 15.17
CA GLY A 14 2.76 -13.87 14.73
C GLY A 14 3.62 -13.17 15.78
N ASP A 15 3.45 -13.51 17.05
CA ASP A 15 4.22 -13.01 18.19
C ASP A 15 5.52 -13.79 18.43
N GLU A 16 5.66 -14.98 17.80
CA GLU A 16 6.84 -15.85 17.94
C GLU A 16 7.64 -15.97 16.64
N THR A 17 7.12 -15.46 15.52
CA THR A 17 7.73 -15.60 14.19
C THR A 17 7.91 -14.28 13.50
N SER A 18 9.04 -14.10 12.82
CA SER A 18 9.26 -13.00 11.89
C SER A 18 9.30 -13.51 10.45
N PHE A 19 9.05 -12.61 9.52
CA PHE A 19 9.14 -12.90 8.10
C PHE A 19 9.69 -11.70 7.34
N THR A 20 10.30 -11.97 6.19
CA THR A 20 10.68 -10.94 5.23
C THR A 20 10.12 -11.32 3.86
N ILE A 21 9.56 -10.33 3.16
CA ILE A 21 9.08 -10.49 1.79
C ILE A 21 10.20 -10.06 0.86
N ILE A 22 10.55 -10.91 -0.12
CA ILE A 22 11.59 -10.62 -1.10
C ILE A 22 11.05 -10.80 -2.52
N ALA A 23 11.37 -9.84 -3.41
CA ALA A 23 11.15 -9.99 -4.84
C ALA A 23 12.20 -10.95 -5.41
N PHE A 24 11.74 -12.09 -5.93
CA PHE A 24 12.62 -13.13 -6.49
C PHE A 24 12.03 -13.70 -7.80
N PRO A 25 12.41 -13.13 -8.96
CA PRO A 25 11.90 -13.61 -10.24
C PRO A 25 12.40 -15.01 -10.57
N ARG A 26 11.61 -15.76 -11.34
CA ARG A 26 11.91 -17.11 -11.77
C ARG A 26 11.94 -17.19 -13.31
N PRO A 27 12.64 -18.18 -13.94
CA PRO A 27 12.74 -18.30 -15.39
C PRO A 27 11.42 -18.29 -16.15
N GLY A 28 10.33 -18.74 -15.52
CA GLY A 28 8.99 -18.71 -16.12
C GLY A 28 8.37 -17.31 -16.30
N ILE A 29 9.05 -16.23 -15.86
CA ILE A 29 8.55 -14.85 -16.05
C ILE A 29 8.58 -14.42 -17.53
N GLY A 30 9.47 -15.02 -18.33
CA GLY A 30 9.56 -14.74 -19.75
C GLY A 30 10.99 -14.71 -20.31
N PRO A 31 11.15 -14.33 -21.58
CA PRO A 31 12.45 -14.32 -22.27
C PRO A 31 13.46 -13.35 -21.64
N ASP A 32 13.00 -12.28 -20.99
CA ASP A 32 13.85 -11.24 -20.39
C ASP A 32 14.26 -11.57 -18.95
N PHE A 33 14.11 -12.84 -18.54
CA PHE A 33 14.37 -13.29 -17.16
C PHE A 33 15.76 -12.87 -16.65
N GLU A 34 16.80 -13.02 -17.45
CA GLU A 34 18.16 -12.72 -16.98
C GLU A 34 18.35 -11.24 -16.65
N GLU A 35 17.79 -10.34 -17.46
CA GLU A 35 17.84 -8.90 -17.23
C GLU A 35 17.00 -8.52 -16.00
N ILE A 36 15.75 -9.01 -15.93
CA ILE A 36 14.86 -8.79 -14.80
C ILE A 36 15.50 -9.32 -13.51
N PHE A 37 16.14 -10.49 -13.54
CA PHE A 37 16.79 -11.06 -12.38
C PHE A 37 17.96 -10.19 -11.90
N LYS A 38 18.83 -9.73 -12.82
CA LYS A 38 19.95 -8.84 -12.48
C LYS A 38 19.47 -7.55 -11.85
N GLU A 39 18.47 -6.88 -12.45
CA GLU A 39 17.93 -5.64 -11.91
C GLU A 39 17.25 -5.86 -10.56
N THR A 40 16.51 -6.96 -10.38
CA THR A 40 15.91 -7.30 -9.11
C THR A 40 16.96 -7.51 -8.01
N ILE A 41 18.03 -8.25 -8.29
CA ILE A 41 19.12 -8.42 -7.31
C ILE A 41 19.81 -7.10 -7.01
N ARG A 42 20.04 -6.25 -8.02
CA ARG A 42 20.63 -4.91 -7.82
C ARG A 42 19.77 -4.04 -6.88
N ILE A 43 18.47 -4.08 -7.04
CA ILE A 43 17.53 -3.34 -6.18
C ILE A 43 17.44 -3.96 -4.78
N ASN A 44 17.45 -5.30 -4.70
CA ASN A 44 17.39 -6.00 -3.40
C ASN A 44 18.65 -5.84 -2.55
N THR A 45 19.77 -5.39 -3.14
CA THR A 45 21.05 -5.19 -2.47
C THR A 45 21.44 -3.73 -2.27
N LEU A 46 20.44 -2.85 -2.17
CA LEU A 46 20.65 -1.44 -1.85
C LEU A 46 21.22 -1.27 -0.44
N ASP A 47 21.95 -0.17 -0.24
CA ASP A 47 22.55 0.15 1.05
C ASP A 47 21.48 0.44 2.11
N TYR A 48 21.37 -0.46 3.08
CA TYR A 48 20.38 -0.42 4.15
C TYR A 48 20.43 0.87 4.96
N ASP A 49 21.61 1.23 5.44
CA ASP A 49 21.78 2.38 6.35
C ASP A 49 21.45 3.71 5.66
N THR A 50 21.81 3.81 4.39
CA THR A 50 21.49 5.00 3.57
C THR A 50 19.99 5.12 3.34
N TYR A 51 19.33 4.04 2.97
CA TYR A 51 17.88 4.05 2.73
C TYR A 51 17.09 4.30 4.01
N GLN A 52 17.47 3.70 5.12
CA GLN A 52 16.84 3.95 6.41
C GLN A 52 16.87 5.43 6.79
N LYS A 53 18.00 6.10 6.57
CA LYS A 53 18.13 7.55 6.85
C LYS A 53 17.29 8.42 5.92
N ILE A 54 17.24 8.07 4.62
CA ILE A 54 16.40 8.77 3.65
C ILE A 54 14.92 8.62 4.03
N GLN A 55 14.48 7.41 4.33
CA GLN A 55 13.12 7.11 4.74
C GLN A 55 12.77 7.83 6.06
N GLN A 56 13.69 7.85 7.02
CA GLN A 56 13.48 8.58 8.28
C GLN A 56 13.30 10.08 8.06
N THR A 57 14.06 10.68 7.14
CA THR A 57 13.88 12.10 6.79
C THR A 57 12.49 12.39 6.22
N LEU A 58 11.93 11.45 5.44
CA LEU A 58 10.55 11.56 4.95
C LEU A 58 9.54 11.42 6.09
N ILE A 59 9.74 10.47 6.98
CA ILE A 59 8.89 10.25 8.16
C ILE A 59 8.87 11.50 9.04
N ASP A 60 10.04 12.05 9.36
CA ASP A 60 10.18 13.25 10.20
C ASP A 60 9.42 14.46 9.62
N ALA A 61 9.35 14.57 8.30
CA ALA A 61 8.57 15.60 7.62
C ALA A 61 7.05 15.30 7.62
N LEU A 62 6.67 14.03 7.41
CA LEU A 62 5.29 13.59 7.35
C LEU A 62 4.62 13.59 8.74
N ASP A 63 5.35 13.28 9.79
CA ASP A 63 4.85 13.29 11.18
C ASP A 63 4.48 14.71 11.69
N GLN A 64 4.94 15.74 11.00
CA GLN A 64 4.55 17.14 11.27
C GLN A 64 3.28 17.55 10.53
N ALA A 65 2.75 16.71 9.65
CA ALA A 65 1.60 17.03 8.82
C ALA A 65 0.29 16.54 9.45
N GLU A 66 -0.78 17.31 9.32
CA GLU A 66 -2.14 16.90 9.67
C GLU A 66 -2.78 16.07 8.55
N TYR A 67 -2.36 16.29 7.32
CA TYR A 67 -2.84 15.59 6.15
C TYR A 67 -1.81 15.59 5.02
N VAL A 68 -1.98 14.65 4.10
CA VAL A 68 -1.24 14.58 2.84
C VAL A 68 -2.22 14.76 1.69
N ARG A 69 -1.94 15.70 0.76
CA ARG A 69 -2.70 15.83 -0.48
C ARG A 69 -1.92 15.19 -1.63
N ILE A 70 -2.58 14.27 -2.31
CA ILE A 70 -2.04 13.55 -3.47
C ILE A 70 -2.71 14.11 -4.71
N THR A 71 -1.92 14.63 -5.66
CA THR A 71 -2.42 15.16 -6.91
C THR A 71 -1.83 14.42 -8.10
N GLY A 72 -2.68 14.07 -9.06
CA GLY A 72 -2.27 13.46 -10.31
C GLY A 72 -1.52 14.43 -11.24
N ARG A 73 -0.81 13.87 -12.22
CA ARG A 73 -0.12 14.60 -13.30
C ARG A 73 -0.36 13.90 -14.64
N GLU A 74 -0.10 14.59 -15.73
CA GLU A 74 -0.13 14.04 -17.10
C GLU A 74 -1.44 13.30 -17.44
N GLY A 75 -2.59 13.94 -17.12
CA GLY A 75 -3.91 13.39 -17.37
C GLY A 75 -4.40 12.37 -16.33
N ASN A 76 -3.66 12.17 -15.23
CA ASN A 76 -4.20 11.51 -14.04
C ASN A 76 -4.97 12.56 -13.22
N GLU A 77 -6.23 12.25 -12.90
CA GLU A 77 -7.16 13.18 -12.24
C GLU A 77 -7.21 13.02 -10.72
N THR A 78 -6.27 12.27 -10.12
CA THR A 78 -6.22 12.10 -8.66
C THR A 78 -6.13 13.46 -7.97
N ASP A 79 -7.01 13.68 -7.01
CA ASP A 79 -6.96 14.78 -6.04
C ASP A 79 -7.56 14.26 -4.74
N LEU A 80 -6.69 13.71 -3.89
CA LEU A 80 -7.06 12.99 -2.69
C LEU A 80 -6.36 13.60 -1.49
N THR A 81 -7.13 13.99 -0.48
CA THR A 81 -6.64 14.44 0.82
C THR A 81 -6.77 13.28 1.81
N VAL A 82 -5.67 12.91 2.42
CA VAL A 82 -5.57 11.81 3.39
C VAL A 82 -5.19 12.38 4.73
N HIS A 83 -6.03 12.25 5.74
CA HIS A 83 -5.76 12.71 7.09
C HIS A 83 -4.90 11.73 7.87
N LEU A 84 -3.98 12.27 8.66
CA LEU A 84 -3.07 11.52 9.51
C LEU A 84 -3.51 11.59 10.97
N HIS A 85 -3.07 10.64 11.78
CA HIS A 85 -3.27 10.69 13.22
C HIS A 85 -2.43 11.81 13.84
N THR A 86 -3.01 12.55 14.78
CA THR A 86 -2.27 13.52 15.58
C THR A 86 -1.36 12.80 16.57
N LEU A 87 -0.08 13.12 16.56
CA LEU A 87 0.88 12.61 17.53
C LEU A 87 0.78 13.43 18.83
N ASN A 88 0.77 12.75 19.97
CA ASN A 88 0.79 13.43 21.28
C ASN A 88 2.19 13.94 21.61
N ASP A 89 3.21 13.17 21.25
CA ASP A 89 4.62 13.52 21.44
C ASP A 89 5.43 13.16 20.19
N PRO A 90 5.55 14.07 19.20
CA PRO A 90 6.30 13.83 17.96
C PRO A 90 7.80 13.54 18.15
N SER A 91 8.33 13.74 19.36
CA SER A 91 9.72 13.39 19.67
C SER A 91 9.90 11.91 20.04
N ARG A 92 8.81 11.18 20.28
CA ARG A 92 8.80 9.81 20.78
C ARG A 92 7.87 8.88 20.00
N GLU A 93 6.97 9.46 19.21
CA GLU A 93 5.94 8.74 18.48
C GLU A 93 6.11 9.03 16.98
N THR A 94 5.68 8.10 16.15
CA THR A 94 5.56 8.27 14.71
C THR A 94 4.28 7.62 14.21
N ASN A 95 3.72 8.18 13.15
CA ASN A 95 2.60 7.60 12.41
C ASN A 95 3.06 6.59 11.35
N PHE A 96 4.36 6.56 11.05
CA PHE A 96 4.88 5.84 9.87
C PHE A 96 5.82 4.72 10.25
N GLU A 97 5.69 3.61 9.54
CA GLU A 97 6.66 2.52 9.55
C GLU A 97 7.80 2.84 8.57
N ASN A 98 9.02 2.78 9.07
CA ASN A 98 10.23 2.83 8.25
C ASN A 98 10.54 1.42 7.76
N CYS A 99 10.05 1.08 6.55
CA CYS A 99 10.11 -0.27 6.02
C CYS A 99 11.52 -0.59 5.52
N VAL A 100 12.21 -1.40 6.29
CA VAL A 100 13.58 -1.85 6.01
C VAL A 100 13.61 -3.36 5.77
N SER A 101 14.79 -3.95 5.60
CA SER A 101 14.93 -5.34 5.16
C SER A 101 14.44 -6.42 6.14
N ASP A 102 14.07 -6.03 7.34
CA ASP A 102 13.37 -6.89 8.31
C ASP A 102 11.89 -7.09 7.97
N VAL A 103 11.32 -6.25 7.08
CA VAL A 103 9.94 -6.33 6.60
C VAL A 103 9.90 -6.69 5.11
N ASN A 104 10.50 -5.86 4.24
CA ASN A 104 10.46 -5.99 2.79
C ASN A 104 11.83 -5.84 2.14
N ILE A 105 12.06 -6.60 1.08
CA ILE A 105 13.16 -6.41 0.14
C ILE A 105 12.57 -6.30 -1.27
N PRO A 106 12.83 -5.23 -2.03
CA PRO A 106 13.77 -4.12 -1.74
C PRO A 106 13.24 -3.12 -0.71
N LEU A 107 14.20 -2.32 -0.18
CA LEU A 107 13.93 -1.16 0.66
C LEU A 107 13.29 -0.02 -0.17
N GLY A 108 12.77 1.01 0.51
CA GLY A 108 12.31 2.23 -0.15
C GLY A 108 10.82 2.53 0.07
N GLU A 109 10.27 2.05 1.17
CA GLU A 109 8.87 2.27 1.54
C GLU A 109 8.76 2.88 2.93
N VAL A 110 7.90 3.89 3.06
CA VAL A 110 7.35 4.34 4.33
C VAL A 110 5.83 4.27 4.23
N PHE A 111 5.15 3.73 5.22
CA PHE A 111 3.70 3.58 5.17
C PHE A 111 3.03 3.89 6.50
N THR A 112 1.74 4.21 6.43
CA THR A 112 0.89 4.44 7.59
C THR A 112 -0.53 3.96 7.33
N SER A 113 -1.31 3.81 8.39
CA SER A 113 -2.75 3.66 8.33
C SER A 113 -3.38 5.03 8.60
N PRO A 114 -4.03 5.66 7.60
CA PRO A 114 -4.57 7.01 7.76
C PRO A 114 -5.84 7.04 8.63
N VAL A 115 -6.21 8.24 9.04
CA VAL A 115 -7.52 8.52 9.67
C VAL A 115 -8.59 8.52 8.59
N LEU A 116 -9.72 7.87 8.85
CA LEU A 116 -10.85 7.86 7.90
C LEU A 116 -11.54 9.21 7.84
N GLU A 117 -11.87 9.79 9.01
CA GLU A 117 -12.55 11.08 9.13
C GLU A 117 -11.75 12.19 8.43
N GLY A 118 -12.39 12.95 7.57
CA GLY A 118 -11.78 14.01 6.76
C GLY A 118 -11.00 13.52 5.53
N THR A 119 -10.67 12.23 5.43
CA THR A 119 -10.03 11.67 4.22
C THR A 119 -11.03 11.62 3.07
N LYS A 120 -10.77 12.38 1.99
CA LYS A 120 -11.72 12.58 0.89
C LYS A 120 -11.05 12.93 -0.43
N GLY A 121 -11.77 12.74 -1.51
CA GLY A 121 -11.39 13.14 -2.86
C GLY A 121 -11.38 11.97 -3.83
N LEU A 122 -10.79 12.19 -5.00
CA LEU A 122 -10.75 11.26 -6.12
C LEU A 122 -9.39 10.56 -6.19
N LEU A 123 -9.42 9.24 -6.24
CA LEU A 123 -8.30 8.41 -6.70
C LEU A 123 -8.57 7.94 -8.14
N HIS A 124 -7.71 8.33 -9.08
CA HIS A 124 -7.75 7.89 -10.46
C HIS A 124 -6.52 7.04 -10.79
N VAL A 125 -6.76 5.83 -11.29
CA VAL A 125 -5.70 4.89 -11.69
C VAL A 125 -5.93 4.46 -13.13
N LYS A 126 -4.97 4.74 -14.02
CA LYS A 126 -5.07 4.42 -15.45
C LYS A 126 -5.24 2.92 -15.71
N GLU A 127 -4.39 2.11 -15.08
CA GLU A 127 -4.49 0.64 -15.14
C GLU A 127 -4.06 0.05 -13.81
N VAL A 128 -4.84 -0.92 -13.31
CA VAL A 128 -4.49 -1.67 -12.11
C VAL A 128 -5.11 -3.07 -12.14
N TYR A 129 -4.34 -4.05 -11.70
CA TYR A 129 -4.87 -5.37 -11.42
C TYR A 129 -5.36 -5.45 -9.98
N VAL A 130 -6.63 -5.82 -9.83
CA VAL A 130 -7.19 -6.22 -8.53
C VAL A 130 -7.47 -7.72 -8.64
N ARG A 131 -6.62 -8.52 -8.04
CA ARG A 131 -6.53 -9.96 -8.26
C ARG A 131 -6.29 -10.26 -9.74
N GLU A 132 -7.16 -11.06 -10.39
CA GLU A 132 -7.11 -11.43 -11.81
C GLU A 132 -7.76 -10.41 -12.76
N TYR A 133 -8.40 -9.37 -12.24
CA TYR A 133 -9.14 -8.40 -13.04
C TYR A 133 -8.30 -7.15 -13.33
N LEU A 134 -8.14 -6.83 -14.61
CA LEU A 134 -7.54 -5.57 -15.05
C LEU A 134 -8.62 -4.49 -15.11
N PHE A 135 -8.47 -3.44 -14.32
CA PHE A 135 -9.28 -2.23 -14.39
C PHE A 135 -8.54 -1.16 -15.16
N LYS A 136 -9.25 -0.48 -16.07
CA LYS A 136 -8.76 0.67 -16.84
C LYS A 136 -9.55 1.92 -16.46
N ASP A 137 -8.85 3.04 -16.36
CA ASP A 137 -9.45 4.32 -15.94
C ASP A 137 -10.32 4.18 -14.69
N LEU A 138 -9.77 3.49 -13.69
CA LEU A 138 -10.44 3.28 -12.41
C LEU A 138 -10.53 4.60 -11.66
N ARG A 139 -11.74 5.00 -11.28
CA ARG A 139 -12.02 6.16 -10.43
C ARG A 139 -12.75 5.72 -9.18
N LEU A 140 -12.22 6.14 -8.05
CA LEU A 140 -12.80 5.90 -6.73
C LEU A 140 -12.94 7.24 -6.03
N GLU A 141 -14.16 7.60 -5.67
CA GLU A 141 -14.41 8.77 -4.82
C GLU A 141 -14.55 8.37 -3.37
N PHE A 142 -13.97 9.16 -2.50
CA PHE A 142 -13.95 8.93 -1.06
C PHE A 142 -14.53 10.12 -0.31
N GLU A 143 -15.31 9.81 0.73
CA GLU A 143 -15.77 10.77 1.74
C GLU A 143 -15.64 10.09 3.12
N ASP A 144 -14.95 10.75 4.03
CA ASP A 144 -14.59 10.19 5.35
C ASP A 144 -13.98 8.79 5.26
N GLY A 145 -13.03 8.62 4.32
CA GLY A 145 -12.34 7.36 4.07
C GLY A 145 -13.20 6.23 3.51
N ARG A 146 -14.45 6.50 3.15
CA ARG A 146 -15.38 5.53 2.56
C ARG A 146 -15.52 5.77 1.07
N GLY A 147 -15.43 4.72 0.28
CA GLY A 147 -15.73 4.79 -1.14
C GLY A 147 -17.21 5.10 -1.37
N THR A 148 -17.50 6.26 -1.95
CA THR A 148 -18.86 6.74 -2.26
C THR A 148 -19.25 6.46 -3.69
N GLU A 149 -18.32 6.65 -4.63
CA GLU A 149 -18.53 6.38 -6.05
C GLU A 149 -17.40 5.53 -6.64
N PHE A 150 -17.78 4.77 -7.67
CA PHE A 150 -16.88 3.92 -8.42
C PHE A 150 -17.23 3.98 -9.90
N SER A 151 -16.22 4.14 -10.75
CA SER A 151 -16.33 3.95 -12.19
C SER A 151 -15.04 3.38 -12.78
N CYS A 152 -15.14 2.73 -13.96
CA CYS A 152 -13.98 2.30 -14.71
C CYS A 152 -14.32 2.25 -16.21
N GLY A 153 -13.30 2.32 -17.06
CA GLY A 153 -13.46 2.41 -18.50
C GLY A 153 -13.77 1.10 -19.22
N ASN A 154 -13.58 -0.05 -18.57
CA ASN A 154 -13.67 -1.35 -19.23
C ASN A 154 -14.69 -2.34 -18.63
N PHE A 155 -15.44 -1.95 -17.59
CA PHE A 155 -16.51 -2.78 -17.01
C PHE A 155 -17.77 -1.97 -16.76
N ASP A 156 -18.85 -2.25 -17.51
CA ASP A 156 -20.17 -1.62 -17.31
C ASP A 156 -20.79 -1.98 -15.96
N SER A 157 -20.40 -3.13 -15.37
CA SER A 157 -20.88 -3.64 -14.09
C SER A 157 -19.79 -3.63 -12.99
N GLY A 158 -18.79 -2.77 -13.12
CA GLY A 158 -17.69 -2.67 -12.14
C GLY A 158 -18.15 -2.51 -10.69
N LYS A 159 -19.31 -1.85 -10.49
CA LYS A 159 -19.97 -1.75 -9.17
C LYS A 159 -20.31 -3.13 -8.56
N GLU A 160 -20.70 -4.10 -9.36
CA GLU A 160 -21.02 -5.46 -8.91
C GLU A 160 -19.77 -6.26 -8.59
N LEU A 161 -18.72 -6.14 -9.41
CA LEU A 161 -17.44 -6.79 -9.17
C LEU A 161 -16.79 -6.30 -7.87
N VAL A 162 -16.79 -4.99 -7.63
CA VAL A 162 -16.30 -4.41 -6.36
C VAL A 162 -17.20 -4.80 -5.19
N LYS A 163 -18.52 -4.88 -5.36
CA LYS A 163 -19.45 -5.37 -4.35
C LYS A 163 -19.32 -6.86 -4.07
N GLN A 164 -19.09 -7.69 -5.07
CA GLN A 164 -18.94 -9.14 -4.91
C GLN A 164 -17.58 -9.52 -4.30
N HIS A 165 -16.54 -8.77 -4.63
CA HIS A 165 -15.21 -8.93 -4.06
C HIS A 165 -14.94 -7.95 -2.94
N ARG A 166 -15.99 -7.44 -2.30
CA ARG A 166 -15.90 -6.46 -1.22
C ARG A 166 -14.48 -6.38 -0.68
N LEU A 167 -13.88 -5.23 -0.85
CA LEU A 167 -13.02 -4.71 0.19
C LEU A 167 -13.90 -4.73 1.45
N LYS A 168 -13.86 -5.84 2.18
CA LYS A 168 -14.53 -5.96 3.46
C LYS A 168 -14.00 -4.78 4.25
N GLU A 169 -14.91 -3.99 4.82
CA GLU A 169 -14.53 -3.05 5.87
C GLU A 169 -13.56 -3.78 6.80
N PRO A 170 -12.40 -3.20 7.10
CA PRO A 170 -11.50 -3.81 8.08
C PRO A 170 -12.34 -4.03 9.34
N ASP A 171 -12.34 -5.26 9.81
CA ASP A 171 -13.03 -5.64 11.04
C ASP A 171 -12.42 -4.81 12.17
N LYS A 172 -13.13 -3.75 12.58
CA LYS A 172 -12.72 -2.82 13.64
C LYS A 172 -12.48 -3.48 15.00
N SER A 173 -12.65 -4.81 15.09
CA SER A 173 -12.46 -5.58 16.33
C SER A 173 -11.02 -6.12 16.49
N LYS A 174 -10.06 -5.75 15.63
CA LYS A 174 -8.73 -6.35 15.62
C LYS A 174 -7.57 -5.34 15.43
N TYR A 175 -7.69 -4.17 16.02
CA TYR A 175 -6.54 -3.29 16.27
C TYR A 175 -6.62 -2.74 17.68
#